data_fbc9f23e8474807416162b4c96c1a886
#
_entry.id   fbc9f23e8474807416162b4c96c1a886
#
_cell.length_a   1.000
_cell.length_b   1.000
_cell.length_c   1.000
_cell.angle_alpha   90.00
_cell.angle_beta   90.00
_cell.angle_gamma   90.00
#
_symmetry.space_group_name_H-M   'P 1'
#
loop_
_entity.id
_entity.type
_entity.pdbx_description
1 polymer ?
#
loop_
_entity_poly.entity_id
_entity_poly.type
_entity_poly.pdbx_seq_one_letter_code
_entity_poly.pdbx_strand_id
1 'polypeptide(L)'
;MLYEKLKIMNKIFLKLICISILTSGLYVNKLFSQVTSQEIDAIVQNAIDNFTVAGVAVAVVKDGEIVHQKGYGLKSIESKAKVNEHTNFGIASNSKAFTTAALAMLVEEGKLSWTDKVVDHIPEFKMYNDYVTQNFNIQDLLTHRSGLGLGIGDLMFFPDGSDFTINDIITSFQHFKPQSAFRTKFDYDNLLYMVAGEVVNRVAGKSWEQFIKERIFEPLEMDNSFTSITYIDDKSNVASPHLNNDKTLSIVEPEQWDPKKINGAAGSIYSNVNDIANWMLLHLNKGKYGNNLEKKLFSETSQNEMWKIHTTLEPDRNPRYNSHFSGYGLGWRLNDMKGNMVVSHTGGLIGMLSKTILIPDLNLGIVVLTNTYLDGAGVFSAVSQSIVDRYLELDDFDWASTFAKSFQKRDGDAKEVIKKIWKITKTANISELELNNFLGTFEDPWFGKIGIYEEGNKLWFRSHRSPKLKGKMFYYKANTFIAKWDDPSLVDADAFVMFGLDEEGKALNIKMKGISPLIDFSYDFQDLNFLRVNEN
;
A
#
# COMPACT_ATOMS: atom_id res chain seq x y z
N MET A 1 -58.34 -55.02 28.80
CA MET A 1 -58.41 -53.55 28.60
C MET A 1 -57.09 -52.85 28.93
N LEU A 2 -56.36 -53.18 30.00
CA LEU A 2 -55.08 -52.58 30.36
C LEU A 2 -53.92 -53.01 29.41
N TYR A 3 -53.92 -54.26 28.99
CA TYR A 3 -52.89 -54.85 28.13
C TYR A 3 -52.93 -54.28 26.69
N GLU A 4 -54.05 -53.97 26.14
CA GLU A 4 -54.26 -53.33 24.84
C GLU A 4 -53.79 -51.85 24.86
N LYS A 5 -54.04 -51.13 25.96
CA LYS A 5 -53.61 -49.75 26.14
C LYS A 5 -52.06 -49.65 26.21
N LEU A 6 -51.41 -50.60 26.90
CA LEU A 6 -49.94 -50.67 26.95
C LEU A 6 -49.31 -50.96 25.55
N LYS A 7 -49.95 -51.81 24.76
CA LYS A 7 -49.43 -52.15 23.39
C LYS A 7 -49.55 -50.98 22.42
N ILE A 8 -50.62 -50.17 22.56
CA ILE A 8 -50.83 -48.95 21.77
C ILE A 8 -49.85 -47.87 22.21
N MET A 9 -49.58 -47.68 23.50
CA MET A 9 -48.65 -46.74 24.07
C MET A 9 -47.21 -47.06 23.63
N ASN A 10 -46.78 -48.33 23.66
CA ASN A 10 -45.45 -48.75 23.16
C ASN A 10 -45.29 -48.53 21.64
N LYS A 11 -46.35 -48.75 20.83
CA LYS A 11 -46.28 -48.45 19.40
C LYS A 11 -46.19 -46.94 19.09
N ILE A 12 -46.86 -46.11 19.89
CA ILE A 12 -46.77 -44.65 19.77
C ILE A 12 -45.39 -44.16 20.21
N PHE A 13 -44.84 -44.71 21.32
CA PHE A 13 -43.52 -44.38 21.82
C PHE A 13 -42.37 -44.80 20.84
N LEU A 14 -42.49 -45.98 20.21
CA LEU A 14 -41.55 -46.41 19.16
C LEU A 14 -41.65 -45.54 17.92
N LYS A 15 -42.84 -45.10 17.51
CA LYS A 15 -43.02 -44.17 16.37
C LYS A 15 -42.44 -42.79 16.67
N LEU A 16 -42.58 -42.28 17.89
CA LEU A 16 -42.00 -41.00 18.32
C LEU A 16 -40.47 -41.07 18.39
N ILE A 17 -39.89 -42.18 18.83
CA ILE A 17 -38.43 -42.39 18.81
C ILE A 17 -37.92 -42.48 17.35
N CYS A 18 -38.59 -43.20 16.46
CA CYS A 18 -38.22 -43.25 15.03
C CYS A 18 -38.33 -41.90 14.34
N ILE A 19 -39.32 -41.06 14.68
CA ILE A 19 -39.47 -39.69 14.15
C ILE A 19 -38.35 -38.78 14.70
N SER A 20 -37.98 -38.90 15.97
CA SER A 20 -36.90 -38.12 16.56
C SER A 20 -35.52 -38.52 16.01
N ILE A 21 -35.30 -39.78 15.68
CA ILE A 21 -34.06 -40.26 15.02
C ILE A 21 -34.04 -39.82 13.54
N LEU A 22 -35.16 -39.79 12.83
CA LEU A 22 -35.26 -39.26 11.48
C LEU A 22 -35.09 -37.73 11.41
N THR A 23 -35.54 -36.98 12.42
CA THR A 23 -35.37 -35.53 12.48
C THR A 23 -33.98 -35.12 12.96
N SER A 24 -33.30 -35.93 13.81
CA SER A 24 -31.91 -35.71 14.19
C SER A 24 -30.92 -36.14 13.09
N GLY A 25 -31.31 -37.00 12.13
CA GLY A 25 -30.51 -37.37 10.96
C GLY A 25 -30.58 -36.37 9.79
N LEU A 26 -31.45 -35.34 9.88
CA LEU A 26 -31.60 -34.29 8.87
C LEU A 26 -30.91 -32.97 9.22
N TYR A 27 -30.16 -32.90 10.33
CA TYR A 27 -29.04 -31.96 10.39
C TYR A 27 -27.94 -32.51 9.45
N VAL A 28 -28.18 -32.38 8.17
CA VAL A 28 -27.09 -32.29 7.21
C VAL A 28 -26.26 -31.10 7.71
N ASN A 29 -25.17 -31.39 8.44
CA ASN A 29 -24.06 -30.49 8.45
C ASN A 29 -23.83 -30.19 6.96
N LYS A 30 -24.22 -29.01 6.47
CA LYS A 30 -23.62 -28.46 5.28
C LYS A 30 -22.13 -28.49 5.61
N LEU A 31 -21.44 -29.53 5.20
CA LEU A 31 -20.01 -29.55 5.07
C LEU A 31 -19.76 -28.36 4.14
N PHE A 32 -19.42 -27.21 4.74
CA PHE A 32 -18.91 -26.08 3.98
C PHE A 32 -17.77 -26.67 3.15
N SER A 33 -18.00 -26.80 1.86
CA SER A 33 -16.97 -27.30 0.97
C SER A 33 -15.85 -26.26 1.02
N GLN A 34 -14.79 -26.60 1.74
CA GLN A 34 -13.60 -25.77 1.79
C GLN A 34 -13.15 -25.57 0.35
N VAL A 35 -12.90 -24.31 -0.05
CA VAL A 35 -12.38 -24.00 -1.38
C VAL A 35 -11.08 -24.75 -1.56
N THR A 36 -11.02 -25.61 -2.55
CA THR A 36 -9.86 -26.47 -2.79
C THR A 36 -8.68 -25.68 -3.37
N SER A 37 -7.47 -26.16 -3.14
CA SER A 37 -6.28 -25.56 -3.75
C SER A 37 -6.37 -25.55 -5.30
N GLN A 38 -7.01 -26.54 -5.91
CA GLN A 38 -7.24 -26.56 -7.36
C GLN A 38 -8.20 -25.49 -7.86
N GLU A 39 -9.24 -25.17 -7.09
CA GLU A 39 -10.16 -24.07 -7.42
C GLU A 39 -9.43 -22.72 -7.31
N ILE A 40 -8.54 -22.56 -6.32
CA ILE A 40 -7.71 -21.37 -6.20
C ILE A 40 -6.73 -21.29 -7.38
N ASP A 41 -6.10 -22.40 -7.79
CA ASP A 41 -5.27 -22.45 -9.01
C ASP A 41 -6.03 -21.94 -10.24
N ALA A 42 -7.28 -22.36 -10.41
CA ALA A 42 -8.10 -21.93 -11.54
C ALA A 42 -8.45 -20.43 -11.48
N ILE A 43 -8.73 -19.91 -10.29
CA ILE A 43 -8.98 -18.47 -10.06
C ILE A 43 -7.73 -17.64 -10.43
N VAL A 44 -6.55 -18.06 -9.97
CA VAL A 44 -5.29 -17.36 -10.24
C VAL A 44 -4.96 -17.42 -11.73
N GLN A 45 -5.13 -18.58 -12.37
CA GLN A 45 -4.87 -18.74 -13.81
C GLN A 45 -5.81 -17.85 -14.62
N ASN A 46 -7.11 -17.81 -14.31
CA ASN A 46 -8.04 -16.91 -14.97
C ASN A 46 -7.63 -15.44 -14.86
N ALA A 47 -7.13 -15.01 -13.68
CA ALA A 47 -6.60 -13.66 -13.53
C ALA A 47 -5.37 -13.42 -14.39
N ILE A 48 -4.40 -14.33 -14.40
CA ILE A 48 -3.18 -14.23 -15.24
C ILE A 48 -3.53 -14.17 -16.73
N ASP A 49 -4.51 -14.92 -17.19
CA ASP A 49 -4.93 -14.95 -18.59
C ASP A 49 -5.58 -13.63 -19.05
N ASN A 50 -6.12 -12.84 -18.12
CA ASN A 50 -6.76 -11.56 -18.41
C ASN A 50 -5.84 -10.33 -18.28
N PHE A 51 -4.68 -10.48 -17.62
CA PHE A 51 -3.73 -9.40 -17.38
C PHE A 51 -2.32 -9.76 -17.87
N THR A 52 -1.49 -8.76 -18.13
CA THR A 52 -0.09 -8.97 -18.52
C THR A 52 0.80 -8.86 -17.29
N VAL A 53 1.03 -9.97 -16.58
CA VAL A 53 1.88 -10.01 -15.38
C VAL A 53 3.00 -11.03 -15.54
N ALA A 54 4.17 -10.73 -14.95
CA ALA A 54 5.30 -11.66 -14.96
C ALA A 54 5.08 -12.82 -13.98
N GLY A 55 4.71 -12.53 -12.75
CA GLY A 55 4.53 -13.52 -11.70
C GLY A 55 3.59 -13.10 -10.59
N VAL A 56 3.07 -14.11 -9.89
CA VAL A 56 2.10 -13.99 -8.80
C VAL A 56 2.45 -15.02 -7.73
N ALA A 57 2.28 -14.69 -6.46
CA ALA A 57 2.26 -15.65 -5.38
C ALA A 57 1.00 -15.46 -4.54
N VAL A 58 0.39 -16.57 -4.11
CA VAL A 58 -0.86 -16.57 -3.34
C VAL A 58 -0.75 -17.51 -2.16
N ALA A 59 -1.18 -17.06 -0.97
CA ALA A 59 -1.51 -17.95 0.12
C ALA A 59 -2.91 -17.67 0.66
N VAL A 60 -3.56 -18.74 1.10
CA VAL A 60 -4.86 -18.71 1.79
C VAL A 60 -4.73 -19.50 3.08
N VAL A 61 -5.09 -18.87 4.19
CA VAL A 61 -5.21 -19.51 5.49
C VAL A 61 -6.68 -19.61 5.88
N LYS A 62 -7.09 -20.76 6.41
CA LYS A 62 -8.48 -21.03 6.80
C LYS A 62 -8.50 -21.92 8.03
N ASP A 63 -9.27 -21.52 9.04
CA ASP A 63 -9.46 -22.28 10.27
C ASP A 63 -8.16 -22.69 10.96
N GLY A 64 -7.14 -21.82 10.92
CA GLY A 64 -5.84 -22.01 11.55
C GLY A 64 -4.82 -22.78 10.71
N GLU A 65 -5.15 -23.14 9.46
CA GLU A 65 -4.27 -23.91 8.57
C GLU A 65 -4.00 -23.16 7.26
N ILE A 66 -2.85 -23.43 6.62
CA ILE A 66 -2.53 -22.96 5.28
C ILE A 66 -3.17 -23.93 4.30
N VAL A 67 -4.25 -23.52 3.62
CA VAL A 67 -5.02 -24.36 2.68
C VAL A 67 -4.55 -24.21 1.24
N HIS A 68 -3.83 -23.12 0.95
CA HIS A 68 -3.20 -22.89 -0.35
C HIS A 68 -1.96 -22.00 -0.19
N GLN A 69 -0.88 -22.36 -0.91
CA GLN A 69 0.37 -21.62 -0.90
C GLN A 69 1.18 -21.95 -2.15
N LYS A 70 1.26 -21.01 -3.10
CA LYS A 70 1.86 -21.31 -4.41
C LYS A 70 2.30 -20.06 -5.16
N GLY A 71 3.37 -20.23 -5.97
CA GLY A 71 3.84 -19.28 -6.96
C GLY A 71 3.41 -19.64 -8.38
N TYR A 72 3.20 -18.61 -9.22
CA TYR A 72 2.80 -18.73 -10.62
C TYR A 72 3.63 -17.77 -11.48
N GLY A 73 3.89 -18.15 -12.73
CA GLY A 73 4.65 -17.33 -13.66
C GLY A 73 6.13 -17.19 -13.30
N LEU A 74 6.71 -16.06 -13.62
CA LEU A 74 8.14 -15.79 -13.55
C LEU A 74 8.47 -14.73 -12.49
N LYS A 75 9.50 -14.97 -11.69
CA LYS A 75 10.07 -13.93 -10.82
C LYS A 75 10.91 -12.92 -11.60
N SER A 76 11.42 -13.32 -12.78
CA SER A 76 12.14 -12.45 -13.71
C SER A 76 11.96 -12.95 -15.14
N ILE A 77 11.60 -12.05 -16.06
CA ILE A 77 11.51 -12.36 -17.49
C ILE A 77 12.87 -12.60 -18.13
N GLU A 78 13.96 -12.09 -17.58
CA GLU A 78 15.33 -12.30 -18.07
C GLU A 78 15.85 -13.68 -17.68
N SER A 79 15.86 -14.01 -16.40
CA SER A 79 16.34 -15.30 -15.91
C SER A 79 15.39 -16.45 -16.21
N LYS A 80 14.11 -16.17 -16.55
CA LYS A 80 13.03 -17.14 -16.71
C LYS A 80 12.80 -18.03 -15.47
N ALA A 81 13.35 -17.63 -14.34
CA ALA A 81 13.16 -18.33 -13.09
C ALA A 81 11.71 -18.16 -12.60
N LYS A 82 11.13 -19.24 -12.09
CA LYS A 82 9.72 -19.26 -11.66
C LYS A 82 9.55 -18.71 -10.27
N VAL A 83 8.37 -18.14 -10.00
CA VAL A 83 7.91 -17.80 -8.67
C VAL A 83 7.61 -19.09 -7.90
N ASN A 84 7.98 -19.13 -6.63
CA ASN A 84 7.58 -20.16 -5.66
C ASN A 84 7.06 -19.49 -4.38
N GLU A 85 6.63 -20.29 -3.41
CA GLU A 85 6.06 -19.84 -2.13
C GLU A 85 7.02 -19.03 -1.25
N HIS A 86 8.33 -19.20 -1.46
CA HIS A 86 9.40 -18.48 -0.76
C HIS A 86 10.00 -17.33 -1.57
N THR A 87 9.46 -17.04 -2.76
CA THR A 87 9.93 -15.89 -3.55
C THR A 87 9.57 -14.59 -2.85
N ASN A 88 10.58 -13.76 -2.57
CA ASN A 88 10.40 -12.48 -1.92
C ASN A 88 9.92 -11.39 -2.88
N PHE A 89 8.92 -10.66 -2.44
CA PHE A 89 8.37 -9.46 -3.08
C PHE A 89 8.44 -8.29 -2.11
N GLY A 90 8.59 -7.09 -2.59
CA GLY A 90 8.31 -5.89 -1.81
C GLY A 90 6.81 -5.83 -1.48
N ILE A 91 6.48 -5.91 -0.18
CA ILE A 91 5.07 -5.88 0.24
C ILE A 91 4.53 -4.46 0.44
N ALA A 92 5.41 -3.47 0.26
CA ALA A 92 5.06 -2.05 0.31
C ALA A 92 4.24 -1.70 1.56
N SER A 93 3.15 -0.97 1.40
CA SER A 93 2.35 -0.45 2.52
C SER A 93 1.70 -1.51 3.42
N ASN A 94 1.75 -2.81 3.09
CA ASN A 94 1.46 -3.86 4.08
C ASN A 94 2.45 -3.83 5.26
N SER A 95 3.62 -3.19 5.13
CA SER A 95 4.58 -2.91 6.21
C SER A 95 4.00 -2.07 7.34
N LYS A 96 3.00 -1.22 7.06
CA LYS A 96 2.35 -0.35 8.04
C LYS A 96 1.71 -1.12 9.19
N ALA A 97 1.18 -2.31 8.91
CA ALA A 97 0.61 -3.19 9.92
C ALA A 97 1.68 -3.68 10.91
N PHE A 98 2.90 -3.95 10.45
CA PHE A 98 4.03 -4.34 11.30
C PHE A 98 4.49 -3.16 12.17
N THR A 99 4.53 -1.95 11.63
CA THR A 99 4.83 -0.73 12.40
C THR A 99 3.82 -0.52 13.51
N THR A 100 2.54 -0.69 13.21
CA THR A 100 1.47 -0.58 14.21
C THR A 100 1.58 -1.66 15.28
N ALA A 101 1.87 -2.91 14.89
CA ALA A 101 2.07 -3.99 15.86
C ALA A 101 3.27 -3.72 16.79
N ALA A 102 4.38 -3.16 16.26
CA ALA A 102 5.52 -2.76 17.08
C ALA A 102 5.12 -1.71 18.13
N LEU A 103 4.36 -0.68 17.74
CA LEU A 103 3.85 0.32 18.68
C LEU A 103 2.86 -0.30 19.68
N ALA A 104 1.98 -1.22 19.25
CA ALA A 104 1.07 -1.93 20.14
C ALA A 104 1.79 -2.74 21.21
N MET A 105 2.89 -3.40 20.86
CA MET A 105 3.75 -4.11 21.81
C MET A 105 4.37 -3.14 22.84
N LEU A 106 4.84 -1.99 22.40
CA LEU A 106 5.41 -0.96 23.31
C LEU A 106 4.33 -0.36 24.23
N VAL A 107 3.09 -0.22 23.73
CA VAL A 107 1.94 0.19 24.56
C VAL A 107 1.63 -0.87 25.62
N GLU A 108 1.62 -2.16 25.28
CA GLU A 108 1.42 -3.23 26.26
C GLU A 108 2.55 -3.34 27.29
N GLU A 109 3.77 -2.97 26.90
CA GLU A 109 4.91 -2.88 27.81
C GLU A 109 4.86 -1.65 28.72
N GLY A 110 3.86 -0.77 28.57
CA GLY A 110 3.72 0.47 29.33
C GLY A 110 4.78 1.51 29.02
N LYS A 111 5.47 1.40 27.89
CA LYS A 111 6.53 2.32 27.45
C LYS A 111 6.01 3.55 26.73
N LEU A 112 4.80 3.46 26.17
CA LEU A 112 4.08 4.57 25.55
C LEU A 112 2.56 4.33 25.64
N SER A 113 1.77 5.37 25.33
CA SER A 113 0.33 5.29 25.16
C SER A 113 -0.07 5.78 23.78
N TRP A 114 -1.16 5.24 23.23
CA TRP A 114 -1.71 5.72 21.95
C TRP A 114 -2.06 7.21 21.98
N THR A 115 -2.32 7.76 23.14
CA THR A 115 -2.66 9.18 23.34
C THR A 115 -1.48 10.07 23.73
N ASP A 116 -0.28 9.51 23.90
CA ASP A 116 0.92 10.32 24.13
C ASP A 116 1.15 11.26 22.95
N LYS A 117 1.58 12.47 23.23
CA LYS A 117 1.90 13.45 22.20
C LYS A 117 3.19 13.04 21.48
N VAL A 118 3.22 13.20 20.18
CA VAL A 118 4.43 12.90 19.40
C VAL A 118 5.62 13.74 19.89
N VAL A 119 5.40 15.00 20.25
CA VAL A 119 6.45 15.90 20.78
C VAL A 119 7.05 15.45 22.11
N ASP A 120 6.38 14.59 22.88
CA ASP A 120 6.93 14.03 24.11
C ASP A 120 8.04 13.00 23.83
N HIS A 121 7.99 12.34 22.65
CA HIS A 121 8.98 11.36 22.18
C HIS A 121 9.94 11.94 21.14
N ILE A 122 9.47 12.88 20.32
CA ILE A 122 10.19 13.57 19.25
C ILE A 122 10.03 15.08 19.41
N PRO A 123 10.81 15.75 20.28
CA PRO A 123 10.65 17.17 20.59
C PRO A 123 10.77 18.11 19.38
N GLU A 124 11.51 17.70 18.36
CA GLU A 124 11.69 18.45 17.10
C GLU A 124 10.52 18.29 16.12
N PHE A 125 9.56 17.40 16.38
CA PHE A 125 8.37 17.24 15.54
C PHE A 125 7.51 18.49 15.58
N LYS A 126 7.22 19.05 14.40
CA LYS A 126 6.46 20.28 14.28
C LYS A 126 5.53 20.24 13.08
N MET A 127 4.22 20.29 13.36
CA MET A 127 3.17 20.40 12.35
C MET A 127 2.98 21.86 11.88
N TYR A 128 2.16 22.05 10.88
CA TYR A 128 1.86 23.33 10.22
C TYR A 128 1.34 24.44 11.13
N ASN A 129 0.99 24.16 12.36
CA ASN A 129 0.70 25.14 13.41
C ASN A 129 0.88 24.55 14.82
N ASP A 130 0.99 25.43 15.81
CA ASP A 130 1.28 25.03 17.18
C ASP A 130 0.14 24.23 17.83
N TYR A 131 -1.14 24.53 17.49
CA TYR A 131 -2.27 23.78 18.04
C TYR A 131 -2.19 22.31 17.60
N VAL A 132 -1.97 22.05 16.32
CA VAL A 132 -1.86 20.69 15.80
C VAL A 132 -0.62 20.00 16.37
N THR A 133 0.52 20.67 16.40
CA THR A 133 1.77 20.15 16.99
C THR A 133 1.56 19.66 18.42
N GLN A 134 0.92 20.47 19.28
CA GLN A 134 0.70 20.16 20.68
C GLN A 134 -0.41 19.12 20.94
N ASN A 135 -1.22 18.80 19.95
CA ASN A 135 -2.33 17.85 20.06
C ASN A 135 -2.17 16.60 19.18
N PHE A 136 -1.10 16.52 18.39
CA PHE A 136 -0.79 15.37 17.55
C PHE A 136 -0.27 14.23 18.41
N ASN A 137 -0.98 13.10 18.41
CA ASN A 137 -0.64 11.95 19.24
C ASN A 137 -0.16 10.75 18.40
N ILE A 138 0.31 9.70 19.07
CA ILE A 138 0.81 8.47 18.40
C ILE A 138 -0.23 7.85 17.47
N GLN A 139 -1.51 7.86 17.88
CA GLN A 139 -2.60 7.34 17.06
C GLN A 139 -2.80 8.16 15.76
N ASP A 140 -2.58 9.48 15.80
CA ASP A 140 -2.71 10.35 14.63
C ASP A 140 -1.65 10.05 13.55
N LEU A 141 -0.46 9.58 13.96
CA LEU A 141 0.57 9.12 13.01
C LEU A 141 0.10 7.97 12.12
N LEU A 142 -0.85 7.16 12.58
CA LEU A 142 -1.25 5.90 11.97
C LEU A 142 -2.61 5.97 11.25
N THR A 143 -3.34 7.07 11.37
CA THR A 143 -4.77 7.12 11.00
C THR A 143 -5.10 8.01 9.82
N HIS A 144 -4.09 8.58 9.14
CA HIS A 144 -4.25 9.37 7.92
C HIS A 144 -5.28 10.51 8.03
N ARG A 145 -5.26 11.24 9.14
CA ARG A 145 -6.20 12.33 9.43
C ARG A 145 -5.51 13.63 9.89
N SER A 146 -4.29 13.83 9.38
CA SER A 146 -3.43 14.98 9.75
C SER A 146 -4.00 16.33 9.35
N GLY A 147 -4.91 16.39 8.38
CA GLY A 147 -5.37 17.61 7.73
C GLY A 147 -4.50 18.05 6.56
N LEU A 148 -3.40 17.35 6.31
CA LEU A 148 -2.55 17.53 5.13
C LEU A 148 -3.17 16.82 3.91
N GLY A 149 -2.67 17.04 2.72
CA GLY A 149 -3.17 16.40 1.51
C GLY A 149 -2.69 14.95 1.34
N LEU A 150 -3.30 14.25 0.39
CA LEU A 150 -2.92 12.90 -0.02
C LEU A 150 -1.47 12.88 -0.53
N GLY A 151 -0.62 12.01 0.07
CA GLY A 151 0.77 11.82 -0.33
C GLY A 151 1.70 12.99 -0.06
N ILE A 152 1.31 13.92 0.80
CA ILE A 152 2.09 15.13 1.09
C ILE A 152 3.52 14.80 1.52
N GLY A 153 4.50 15.39 0.82
CA GLY A 153 5.93 15.22 1.09
C GLY A 153 6.52 13.90 0.59
N ASP A 154 5.75 13.03 -0.06
CA ASP A 154 6.23 11.73 -0.55
C ASP A 154 7.42 11.88 -1.52
N LEU A 155 7.57 13.01 -2.23
CA LEU A 155 8.76 13.31 -3.05
C LEU A 155 10.08 13.33 -2.26
N MET A 156 10.05 13.31 -0.93
CA MET A 156 11.28 13.19 -0.12
C MET A 156 11.86 11.78 -0.15
N PHE A 157 11.06 10.76 -0.37
CA PHE A 157 11.52 9.36 -0.45
C PHE A 157 11.15 8.67 -1.76
N PHE A 158 10.23 9.23 -2.53
CA PHE A 158 9.74 8.70 -3.80
C PHE A 158 9.88 9.76 -4.92
N PRO A 159 10.61 9.47 -6.02
CA PRO A 159 11.33 8.22 -6.28
C PRO A 159 12.52 8.03 -5.33
N ASP A 160 12.92 6.78 -5.16
CA ASP A 160 14.06 6.40 -4.32
C ASP A 160 15.39 7.02 -4.78
N GLY A 161 16.41 6.91 -3.94
CA GLY A 161 17.76 7.43 -4.21
C GLY A 161 17.96 8.90 -3.82
N SER A 162 16.99 9.50 -3.15
CA SER A 162 17.12 10.83 -2.55
C SER A 162 18.10 10.84 -1.37
N ASP A 163 18.56 12.01 -0.98
CA ASP A 163 19.46 12.18 0.17
C ASP A 163 18.75 12.67 1.45
N PHE A 164 17.42 12.72 1.44
CA PHE A 164 16.64 13.08 2.61
C PHE A 164 16.86 12.11 3.77
N THR A 165 16.77 12.65 4.98
CA THR A 165 16.93 11.90 6.23
C THR A 165 15.63 11.90 7.02
N ILE A 166 15.54 11.01 8.02
CA ILE A 166 14.38 11.01 8.94
C ILE A 166 14.21 12.35 9.65
N ASN A 167 15.29 13.08 9.93
CA ASN A 167 15.23 14.40 10.53
C ASN A 167 14.64 15.45 9.56
N ASP A 168 14.98 15.37 8.25
CA ASP A 168 14.34 16.21 7.23
C ASP A 168 12.84 15.97 7.20
N ILE A 169 12.40 14.70 7.26
CA ILE A 169 10.99 14.32 7.29
C ILE A 169 10.30 14.89 8.53
N ILE A 170 10.85 14.66 9.73
CA ILE A 170 10.28 15.14 11.00
C ILE A 170 10.07 16.66 10.99
N THR A 171 10.99 17.39 10.39
CA THR A 171 10.96 18.87 10.37
C THR A 171 10.20 19.44 9.17
N SER A 172 9.83 18.64 8.17
CA SER A 172 9.14 19.12 6.96
C SER A 172 7.71 19.59 7.21
N PHE A 173 6.99 18.95 8.15
CA PHE A 173 5.54 19.15 8.35
C PHE A 173 5.16 20.59 8.70
N GLN A 174 6.06 21.39 9.25
CA GLN A 174 5.83 22.82 9.51
C GLN A 174 5.70 23.66 8.22
N HIS A 175 6.19 23.15 7.09
CA HIS A 175 6.19 23.85 5.80
C HIS A 175 4.97 23.48 4.93
N PHE A 176 4.26 22.41 5.26
CA PHE A 176 3.09 21.99 4.51
C PHE A 176 1.87 22.84 4.81
N LYS A 177 0.99 22.96 3.83
CA LYS A 177 -0.28 23.70 3.98
C LYS A 177 -1.42 22.72 4.21
N PRO A 178 -2.23 22.90 5.27
CA PRO A 178 -3.38 22.04 5.48
C PRO A 178 -4.42 22.19 4.36
N GLN A 179 -5.00 21.09 3.95
CA GLN A 179 -6.08 21.02 2.95
C GLN A 179 -7.44 20.78 3.63
N SER A 180 -7.45 20.34 4.89
CA SER A 180 -8.64 20.14 5.70
C SER A 180 -8.35 20.40 7.18
N ALA A 181 -9.38 20.44 8.02
CA ALA A 181 -9.18 20.56 9.46
C ALA A 181 -8.58 19.26 10.03
N PHE A 182 -7.76 19.40 11.05
CA PHE A 182 -7.15 18.28 11.77
C PHE A 182 -8.18 17.26 12.25
N ARG A 183 -7.95 15.97 12.00
CA ARG A 183 -8.81 14.82 12.35
C ARG A 183 -10.17 14.76 11.66
N THR A 184 -10.39 15.47 10.54
CA THR A 184 -11.72 15.52 9.90
C THR A 184 -11.83 14.75 8.61
N LYS A 185 -10.71 14.50 7.92
CA LYS A 185 -10.70 13.87 6.60
C LYS A 185 -9.59 12.82 6.52
N PHE A 186 -9.85 11.77 5.77
CA PHE A 186 -8.84 10.79 5.41
C PHE A 186 -8.02 11.31 4.22
N ASP A 187 -6.72 11.50 4.43
CA ASP A 187 -5.73 11.77 3.39
C ASP A 187 -4.49 10.90 3.69
N TYR A 188 -4.24 9.91 2.83
CA TYR A 188 -3.19 8.92 3.03
C TYR A 188 -1.80 9.58 3.04
N ASP A 189 -1.00 9.29 4.05
CA ASP A 189 0.28 9.95 4.32
C ASP A 189 1.33 8.90 4.74
N ASN A 190 2.40 8.76 3.95
CA ASN A 190 3.49 7.84 4.23
C ASN A 190 4.49 8.39 5.24
N LEU A 191 4.79 9.69 5.18
CA LEU A 191 5.80 10.30 6.05
C LEU A 191 5.46 10.15 7.54
N LEU A 192 4.18 10.20 7.91
CA LEU A 192 3.76 10.02 9.31
C LEU A 192 4.03 8.59 9.80
N TYR A 193 4.00 7.57 8.95
CA TYR A 193 4.44 6.22 9.31
C TYR A 193 5.95 6.13 9.50
N MET A 194 6.75 6.91 8.77
CA MET A 194 8.19 7.00 9.02
C MET A 194 8.47 7.67 10.37
N VAL A 195 7.69 8.71 10.74
CA VAL A 195 7.73 9.29 12.08
C VAL A 195 7.32 8.24 13.14
N ALA A 196 6.31 7.41 12.88
CA ALA A 196 5.93 6.31 13.77
C ALA A 196 7.07 5.28 13.95
N GLY A 197 7.81 4.98 12.88
CA GLY A 197 9.04 4.17 12.95
C GLY A 197 10.13 4.80 13.83
N GLU A 198 10.28 6.12 13.77
CA GLU A 198 11.21 6.85 14.64
C GLU A 198 10.74 6.84 16.11
N VAL A 199 9.43 6.88 16.38
CA VAL A 199 8.92 6.65 17.74
C VAL A 199 9.33 5.28 18.26
N VAL A 200 9.20 4.22 17.44
CA VAL A 200 9.68 2.88 17.82
C VAL A 200 11.18 2.91 18.15
N ASN A 201 11.99 3.56 17.32
CA ASN A 201 13.43 3.69 17.54
C ASN A 201 13.73 4.33 18.90
N ARG A 202 13.16 5.49 19.21
CA ARG A 202 13.44 6.23 20.44
C ARG A 202 12.91 5.54 21.70
N VAL A 203 11.73 4.95 21.63
CA VAL A 203 11.11 4.28 22.79
C VAL A 203 11.74 2.91 23.06
N ALA A 204 12.10 2.15 22.02
CA ALA A 204 12.69 0.83 22.18
C ALA A 204 14.23 0.86 22.34
N GLY A 205 14.90 1.96 21.98
CA GLY A 205 16.36 2.09 21.99
C GLY A 205 17.06 1.24 20.94
N LYS A 206 16.36 0.88 19.86
CA LYS A 206 16.87 0.15 18.69
C LYS A 206 16.11 0.55 17.43
N SER A 207 16.73 0.45 16.24
CA SER A 207 16.08 0.84 15.01
C SER A 207 14.77 0.08 14.78
N TRP A 208 13.86 0.70 14.00
CA TRP A 208 12.61 0.06 13.58
C TRP A 208 12.89 -1.29 12.90
N GLU A 209 13.88 -1.34 12.03
CA GLU A 209 14.28 -2.55 11.29
C GLU A 209 14.70 -3.66 12.26
N GLN A 210 15.53 -3.34 13.24
CA GLN A 210 15.98 -4.30 14.25
C GLN A 210 14.82 -4.75 15.14
N PHE A 211 13.94 -3.82 15.54
CA PHE A 211 12.77 -4.16 16.34
C PHE A 211 11.83 -5.13 15.61
N ILE A 212 11.50 -4.85 14.35
CA ILE A 212 10.62 -5.71 13.54
C ILE A 212 11.24 -7.10 13.38
N LYS A 213 12.53 -7.17 13.04
CA LYS A 213 13.24 -8.44 12.89
C LYS A 213 13.20 -9.28 14.18
N GLU A 214 13.68 -8.72 15.29
CA GLU A 214 13.85 -9.47 16.55
C GLU A 214 12.51 -9.76 17.25
N ARG A 215 11.54 -8.86 17.14
CA ARG A 215 10.32 -8.92 17.93
C ARG A 215 9.11 -9.46 17.18
N ILE A 216 9.16 -9.49 15.83
CA ILE A 216 8.06 -9.97 15.01
C ILE A 216 8.51 -11.11 14.09
N PHE A 217 9.52 -10.91 13.24
CA PHE A 217 9.90 -11.92 12.27
C PHE A 217 10.44 -13.19 12.94
N GLU A 218 11.43 -13.08 13.80
CA GLU A 218 12.03 -14.23 14.50
C GLU A 218 11.00 -15.03 15.33
N PRO A 219 10.14 -14.40 16.18
CA PRO A 219 9.13 -15.15 16.91
C PRO A 219 8.09 -15.87 16.05
N LEU A 220 7.76 -15.33 14.87
CA LEU A 220 6.78 -15.89 13.94
C LEU A 220 7.40 -16.80 12.88
N GLU A 221 8.69 -17.13 12.99
CA GLU A 221 9.40 -17.98 12.02
C GLU A 221 9.28 -17.42 10.58
N MET A 222 9.30 -16.08 10.44
CA MET A 222 9.33 -15.37 9.16
C MET A 222 10.78 -15.22 8.69
N ASP A 223 11.46 -16.35 8.53
CA ASP A 223 12.94 -16.41 8.36
C ASP A 223 13.43 -15.84 7.02
N ASN A 224 12.53 -15.69 6.05
CA ASN A 224 12.83 -15.12 4.75
C ASN A 224 12.15 -13.74 4.54
N SER A 225 11.85 -13.05 5.64
CA SER A 225 11.33 -11.67 5.62
C SER A 225 12.42 -10.70 6.04
N PHE A 226 12.47 -9.57 5.33
CA PHE A 226 13.52 -8.55 5.50
C PHE A 226 12.88 -7.17 5.59
N THR A 227 13.38 -6.33 6.46
CA THR A 227 12.90 -4.96 6.64
C THR A 227 13.34 -4.00 5.52
N SER A 228 14.26 -4.41 4.67
CA SER A 228 14.69 -3.71 3.44
C SER A 228 15.34 -4.70 2.47
N ILE A 229 15.24 -4.44 1.18
CA ILE A 229 15.98 -5.18 0.14
C ILE A 229 17.50 -5.10 0.33
N THR A 230 17.98 -4.05 1.00
CA THR A 230 19.41 -3.85 1.28
C THR A 230 19.96 -4.84 2.31
N TYR A 231 19.09 -5.51 3.08
CA TYR A 231 19.45 -6.56 4.04
C TYR A 231 19.35 -7.97 3.47
N ILE A 232 19.02 -8.11 2.19
CA ILE A 232 18.97 -9.40 1.49
C ILE A 232 20.34 -9.65 0.84
N ASP A 233 21.13 -10.53 1.42
CA ASP A 233 22.45 -10.90 0.88
C ASP A 233 22.30 -11.74 -0.39
N ASP A 234 21.49 -12.79 -0.34
CA ASP A 234 21.18 -13.65 -1.49
C ASP A 234 19.83 -13.24 -2.13
N LYS A 235 19.92 -12.49 -3.21
CA LYS A 235 18.77 -12.04 -4.00
C LYS A 235 18.30 -13.06 -5.05
N SER A 236 18.85 -14.28 -5.05
CA SER A 236 18.52 -15.31 -6.05
C SER A 236 17.05 -15.69 -6.08
N ASN A 237 16.33 -15.54 -4.94
CA ASN A 237 14.88 -15.76 -4.84
C ASN A 237 14.08 -14.49 -4.53
N VAL A 238 14.55 -13.34 -5.00
CA VAL A 238 13.79 -12.07 -5.00
C VAL A 238 13.16 -11.87 -6.37
N ALA A 239 11.91 -11.48 -6.41
CA ALA A 239 11.24 -11.13 -7.65
C ALA A 239 11.79 -9.81 -8.22
N SER A 240 12.01 -9.76 -9.54
CA SER A 240 12.34 -8.52 -10.24
C SER A 240 11.06 -7.70 -10.46
N PRO A 241 11.08 -6.38 -10.26
CA PRO A 241 9.94 -5.53 -10.60
C PRO A 241 9.80 -5.38 -12.12
N HIS A 242 8.56 -5.44 -12.61
CA HIS A 242 8.27 -5.32 -14.03
C HIS A 242 7.29 -4.17 -14.31
N LEU A 243 7.49 -3.52 -15.44
CA LEU A 243 6.52 -2.61 -16.05
C LEU A 243 5.84 -3.31 -17.22
N ASN A 244 4.56 -3.00 -17.44
CA ASN A 244 3.84 -3.40 -18.64
C ASN A 244 3.67 -2.19 -19.57
N ASN A 245 4.33 -2.22 -20.72
CA ASN A 245 4.21 -1.23 -21.78
C ASN A 245 3.51 -1.88 -22.99
N ASP A 246 2.23 -1.63 -23.15
CA ASP A 246 1.41 -2.17 -24.26
C ASP A 246 1.59 -3.69 -24.44
N LYS A 247 1.42 -4.47 -23.35
CA LYS A 247 1.59 -5.91 -23.26
C LYS A 247 3.02 -6.41 -23.41
N THR A 248 3.99 -5.52 -23.36
CA THR A 248 5.42 -5.88 -23.33
C THR A 248 5.97 -5.62 -21.94
N LEU A 249 6.48 -6.67 -21.30
CA LEU A 249 7.10 -6.55 -19.99
C LEU A 249 8.55 -6.09 -20.12
N SER A 250 8.95 -5.18 -19.22
CA SER A 250 10.33 -4.75 -19.02
C SER A 250 10.68 -4.75 -17.55
N ILE A 251 11.94 -5.05 -17.20
CA ILE A 251 12.42 -4.99 -15.81
C ILE A 251 12.86 -3.57 -15.51
N VAL A 252 12.61 -3.13 -14.27
CA VAL A 252 13.19 -1.93 -13.67
C VAL A 252 13.95 -2.31 -12.40
N GLU A 253 14.84 -1.43 -11.96
CA GLU A 253 15.52 -1.64 -10.68
C GLU A 253 14.53 -1.56 -9.52
N PRO A 254 14.67 -2.44 -8.50
CA PRO A 254 13.83 -2.37 -7.31
C PRO A 254 14.12 -1.09 -6.53
N GLU A 255 13.07 -0.46 -6.02
CA GLU A 255 13.21 0.70 -5.14
C GLU A 255 14.04 0.37 -3.89
N GLN A 256 14.97 1.24 -3.56
CA GLN A 256 15.91 1.06 -2.45
C GLN A 256 15.94 2.30 -1.58
N TRP A 257 15.43 2.17 -0.36
CA TRP A 257 15.60 3.20 0.66
C TRP A 257 16.80 2.85 1.53
N ASP A 258 17.64 3.85 1.83
CA ASP A 258 18.77 3.67 2.73
C ASP A 258 18.28 3.69 4.19
N PRO A 259 18.28 2.54 4.90
CA PRO A 259 17.78 2.48 6.27
C PRO A 259 18.58 3.33 7.28
N LYS A 260 19.77 3.80 6.88
CA LYS A 260 20.58 4.72 7.67
C LYS A 260 20.10 6.17 7.57
N LYS A 261 19.33 6.49 6.54
CA LYS A 261 18.79 7.82 6.30
C LYS A 261 17.33 7.91 6.71
N ILE A 262 16.50 7.00 6.19
CA ILE A 262 15.06 6.93 6.47
C ILE A 262 14.69 5.48 6.83
N ASN A 263 13.85 5.32 7.85
CA ASN A 263 13.37 3.99 8.22
C ASN A 263 12.30 3.47 7.26
N GLY A 264 12.13 2.15 7.25
CA GLY A 264 11.24 1.46 6.34
C GLY A 264 9.78 1.35 6.77
N ALA A 265 9.37 2.04 7.83
CA ALA A 265 8.09 1.84 8.52
C ALA A 265 6.83 2.02 7.66
N ALA A 266 6.94 2.80 6.59
CA ALA A 266 5.84 3.04 5.66
C ALA A 266 5.68 1.91 4.60
N GLY A 267 6.79 1.18 4.22
CA GLY A 267 6.64 0.30 3.07
C GLY A 267 7.85 -0.51 2.59
N SER A 268 8.94 -0.64 3.35
CA SER A 268 10.18 -1.25 2.83
C SER A 268 10.32 -2.76 3.01
N ILE A 269 9.37 -3.44 3.68
CA ILE A 269 9.47 -4.88 3.95
C ILE A 269 9.43 -5.68 2.63
N TYR A 270 10.34 -6.64 2.53
CA TYR A 270 10.33 -7.71 1.55
C TYR A 270 9.96 -9.02 2.25
N SER A 271 8.99 -9.73 1.70
CA SER A 271 8.50 -10.97 2.26
C SER A 271 7.91 -11.88 1.18
N ASN A 272 7.48 -13.05 1.55
CA ASN A 272 6.93 -14.10 0.69
C ASN A 272 5.60 -14.61 1.27
N VAL A 273 4.85 -15.39 0.49
CA VAL A 273 3.53 -15.84 0.93
C VAL A 273 3.58 -16.86 2.06
N ASN A 274 4.71 -17.59 2.25
CA ASN A 274 4.91 -18.49 3.38
C ASN A 274 4.98 -17.70 4.70
N ASP A 275 5.82 -16.69 4.75
CA ASP A 275 6.03 -15.89 5.95
C ASP A 275 4.78 -15.01 6.26
N ILE A 276 4.16 -14.44 5.23
CA ILE A 276 2.90 -13.66 5.42
C ILE A 276 1.75 -14.57 5.88
N ALA A 277 1.74 -15.86 5.55
CA ALA A 277 0.75 -16.78 6.11
C ALA A 277 0.85 -16.87 7.64
N ASN A 278 2.08 -16.93 8.20
CA ASN A 278 2.29 -16.90 9.66
C ASN A 278 1.80 -15.58 10.27
N TRP A 279 2.04 -14.44 9.59
CA TRP A 279 1.51 -13.13 10.00
C TRP A 279 -0.02 -13.09 9.99
N MET A 280 -0.66 -13.66 8.96
CA MET A 280 -2.13 -13.75 8.90
C MET A 280 -2.68 -14.63 10.02
N LEU A 281 -2.06 -15.79 10.28
CA LEU A 281 -2.44 -16.71 11.37
C LEU A 281 -2.34 -16.04 12.73
N LEU A 282 -1.28 -15.25 13.00
CA LEU A 282 -1.15 -14.46 14.22
C LEU A 282 -2.37 -13.56 14.44
N HIS A 283 -2.77 -12.82 13.43
CA HIS A 283 -3.90 -11.89 13.52
C HIS A 283 -5.24 -12.62 13.68
N LEU A 284 -5.47 -13.70 12.93
CA LEU A 284 -6.68 -14.52 13.07
C LEU A 284 -6.76 -15.18 14.46
N ASN A 285 -5.62 -15.50 15.07
CA ASN A 285 -5.50 -16.03 16.42
C ASN A 285 -5.38 -14.94 17.50
N LYS A 286 -5.75 -13.69 17.18
CA LYS A 286 -5.82 -12.56 18.14
C LYS A 286 -4.50 -12.29 18.85
N GLY A 287 -3.41 -12.33 18.08
CA GLY A 287 -2.05 -12.07 18.54
C GLY A 287 -1.34 -13.26 19.18
N LYS A 288 -1.95 -14.46 19.18
CA LYS A 288 -1.35 -15.69 19.68
C LYS A 288 -0.68 -16.49 18.57
N TYR A 289 0.40 -17.20 18.92
CA TYR A 289 1.16 -18.06 18.01
C TYR A 289 1.80 -19.25 18.74
N GLY A 290 2.51 -20.12 18.03
CA GLY A 290 3.02 -21.39 18.53
C GLY A 290 2.01 -22.53 18.34
N ASN A 291 2.49 -23.79 18.47
CA ASN A 291 1.73 -24.98 18.11
C ASN A 291 0.38 -25.12 18.85
N ASN A 292 0.29 -24.63 20.09
CA ASN A 292 -0.92 -24.65 20.91
C ASN A 292 -1.40 -23.24 21.26
N LEU A 293 -0.98 -22.20 20.49
CA LEU A 293 -1.26 -20.80 20.75
C LEU A 293 -0.83 -20.34 22.16
N GLU A 294 0.25 -20.92 22.66
CA GLU A 294 0.78 -20.68 24.01
C GLU A 294 1.62 -19.41 24.12
N LYS A 295 2.09 -18.90 22.98
CA LYS A 295 2.85 -17.64 22.89
C LYS A 295 1.94 -16.51 22.44
N LYS A 296 2.35 -15.29 22.75
CA LYS A 296 1.61 -14.09 22.42
C LYS A 296 2.57 -12.98 21.97
N LEU A 297 2.28 -12.34 20.85
CA LEU A 297 3.01 -11.16 20.36
C LEU A 297 2.39 -9.88 20.93
N PHE A 298 1.06 -9.81 20.89
CA PHE A 298 0.22 -8.75 21.47
C PHE A 298 -1.11 -9.36 21.93
N SER A 299 -1.87 -8.62 22.75
CA SER A 299 -3.15 -9.09 23.29
C SER A 299 -4.31 -8.89 22.30
N GLU A 300 -5.41 -9.61 22.55
CA GLU A 300 -6.68 -9.37 21.85
C GLU A 300 -7.18 -7.92 22.02
N THR A 301 -6.88 -7.30 23.16
CA THR A 301 -7.22 -5.88 23.39
C THR A 301 -6.46 -4.97 22.42
N SER A 302 -5.18 -5.19 22.23
CA SER A 302 -4.36 -4.46 21.25
C SER A 302 -4.80 -4.73 19.82
N GLN A 303 -5.15 -5.99 19.50
CA GLN A 303 -5.73 -6.35 18.22
C GLN A 303 -7.01 -5.55 17.92
N ASN A 304 -7.92 -5.50 18.89
CA ASN A 304 -9.19 -4.78 18.77
C ASN A 304 -8.97 -3.27 18.62
N GLU A 305 -7.96 -2.68 19.30
CA GLU A 305 -7.64 -1.27 19.11
C GLU A 305 -7.06 -1.00 17.71
N MET A 306 -6.20 -1.89 17.19
CA MET A 306 -5.69 -1.77 15.82
C MET A 306 -6.81 -1.86 14.78
N TRP A 307 -7.84 -2.64 15.02
CA TRP A 307 -8.97 -2.88 14.11
C TRP A 307 -10.21 -2.02 14.45
N LYS A 308 -10.06 -1.00 15.24
CA LYS A 308 -11.08 0.00 15.48
C LYS A 308 -11.04 1.09 14.42
N ILE A 309 -12.19 1.52 13.91
CA ILE A 309 -12.26 2.64 12.97
C ILE A 309 -11.92 3.95 13.68
N HIS A 310 -10.83 4.57 13.29
CA HIS A 310 -10.38 5.89 13.79
C HIS A 310 -10.66 7.00 12.79
N THR A 311 -10.65 6.68 11.49
CA THR A 311 -10.99 7.60 10.41
C THR A 311 -12.03 6.94 9.52
N THR A 312 -13.17 7.59 9.33
CA THR A 312 -14.26 7.07 8.50
C THR A 312 -13.94 7.22 7.01
N LEU A 313 -14.36 6.23 6.23
CA LEU A 313 -14.32 6.23 4.77
C LEU A 313 -15.72 5.98 4.22
N GLU A 314 -15.96 6.38 2.98
CA GLU A 314 -17.19 5.99 2.30
C GLU A 314 -17.20 4.47 2.07
N PRO A 315 -18.28 3.78 2.42
CA PRO A 315 -18.40 2.34 2.18
C PRO A 315 -18.52 2.05 0.68
N ASP A 316 -18.01 0.89 0.28
CA ASP A 316 -18.25 0.37 -1.07
C ASP A 316 -19.75 0.10 -1.24
N ARG A 317 -20.34 0.75 -2.23
CA ARG A 317 -21.77 0.62 -2.52
C ARG A 317 -22.10 -0.52 -3.48
N ASN A 318 -21.18 -1.45 -3.67
CA ASN A 318 -21.44 -2.65 -4.47
C ASN A 318 -22.55 -3.49 -3.81
N PRO A 319 -23.72 -3.64 -4.44
CA PRO A 319 -24.85 -4.36 -3.83
C PRO A 319 -24.53 -5.85 -3.58
N ARG A 320 -23.49 -6.39 -4.23
CA ARG A 320 -23.03 -7.76 -4.03
C ARG A 320 -22.63 -8.02 -2.58
N TYR A 321 -21.97 -7.05 -1.94
CA TYR A 321 -21.45 -7.20 -0.57
C TYR A 321 -22.33 -6.61 0.51
N ASN A 322 -23.25 -5.71 0.13
CA ASN A 322 -24.11 -5.02 1.07
C ASN A 322 -23.34 -4.41 2.25
N SER A 323 -22.24 -3.70 1.92
CA SER A 323 -21.38 -3.06 2.92
C SER A 323 -22.04 -1.80 3.49
N HIS A 324 -21.93 -1.62 4.80
CA HIS A 324 -22.52 -0.51 5.55
C HIS A 324 -21.47 0.44 6.10
N PHE A 325 -20.26 -0.06 6.39
CA PHE A 325 -19.22 0.67 7.06
C PHE A 325 -17.90 0.57 6.27
N SER A 326 -17.13 1.64 6.30
CA SER A 326 -15.74 1.63 5.86
C SER A 326 -14.95 2.63 6.68
N GLY A 327 -13.70 2.30 6.98
CA GLY A 327 -12.83 3.16 7.73
C GLY A 327 -11.38 2.70 7.71
N TYR A 328 -10.56 3.45 8.42
CA TYR A 328 -9.16 3.14 8.64
C TYR A 328 -8.89 3.05 10.13
N GLY A 329 -8.26 1.95 10.54
CA GLY A 329 -7.80 1.70 11.89
C GLY A 329 -6.34 2.14 12.07
N LEU A 330 -5.59 1.37 12.84
CA LEU A 330 -4.15 1.58 13.00
C LEU A 330 -3.42 0.64 12.03
N GLY A 331 -3.10 1.15 10.83
CA GLY A 331 -2.39 0.40 9.79
C GLY A 331 -3.27 -0.55 8.96
N TRP A 332 -4.60 -0.49 9.10
CA TRP A 332 -5.55 -1.38 8.43
C TRP A 332 -6.77 -0.65 7.88
N ARG A 333 -7.20 -1.03 6.70
CA ARG A 333 -8.53 -0.69 6.18
C ARG A 333 -9.56 -1.66 6.73
N LEU A 334 -10.71 -1.13 7.10
CA LEU A 334 -11.80 -1.87 7.73
C LEU A 334 -13.09 -1.62 6.97
N ASN A 335 -13.80 -2.68 6.64
CA ASN A 335 -15.14 -2.62 6.07
C ASN A 335 -15.93 -3.88 6.45
N ASP A 336 -17.19 -3.95 6.06
CA ASP A 336 -17.99 -5.16 6.16
C ASP A 336 -18.39 -5.70 4.78
N MET A 337 -18.47 -7.02 4.66
CA MET A 337 -19.01 -7.72 3.49
C MET A 337 -19.99 -8.79 3.93
N LYS A 338 -21.27 -8.65 3.54
CA LYS A 338 -22.34 -9.59 3.97
C LYS A 338 -22.38 -9.80 5.49
N GLY A 339 -22.15 -8.74 6.25
CA GLY A 339 -22.14 -8.77 7.72
C GLY A 339 -20.87 -9.31 8.35
N ASN A 340 -19.86 -9.72 7.57
CA ASN A 340 -18.56 -10.14 8.08
C ASN A 340 -17.59 -8.96 8.09
N MET A 341 -16.82 -8.85 9.17
CA MET A 341 -15.73 -7.87 9.25
C MET A 341 -14.62 -8.21 8.27
N VAL A 342 -14.18 -7.23 7.50
CA VAL A 342 -13.03 -7.37 6.58
C VAL A 342 -11.95 -6.38 6.98
N VAL A 343 -10.76 -6.91 7.21
CA VAL A 343 -9.55 -6.17 7.55
C VAL A 343 -8.55 -6.35 6.43
N SER A 344 -8.06 -5.28 5.84
CA SER A 344 -7.19 -5.40 4.67
C SER A 344 -6.18 -4.27 4.54
N HIS A 345 -5.13 -4.51 3.77
CA HIS A 345 -4.28 -3.46 3.24
C HIS A 345 -3.74 -3.85 1.87
N THR A 346 -3.47 -2.84 1.05
CA THR A 346 -2.74 -3.00 -0.22
C THR A 346 -1.36 -2.39 -0.09
N GLY A 347 -0.44 -2.81 -0.94
CA GLY A 347 0.88 -2.22 -1.05
C GLY A 347 1.27 -2.02 -2.51
N GLY A 348 1.98 -0.93 -2.78
CA GLY A 348 2.51 -0.64 -4.12
C GLY A 348 3.90 -0.02 -4.03
N LEU A 349 4.85 -0.65 -4.72
CA LEU A 349 6.13 -0.12 -5.18
C LEU A 349 6.14 -0.24 -6.70
N ILE A 350 7.02 0.49 -7.36
CA ILE A 350 7.14 0.35 -8.82
C ILE A 350 7.47 -1.09 -9.18
N GLY A 351 6.55 -1.73 -9.91
CA GLY A 351 6.69 -3.11 -10.33
C GLY A 351 6.37 -4.18 -9.29
N MET A 352 6.01 -3.85 -8.05
CA MET A 352 5.64 -4.83 -7.00
C MET A 352 4.39 -4.39 -6.27
N LEU A 353 3.34 -5.19 -6.37
CA LEU A 353 2.04 -4.89 -5.76
C LEU A 353 1.58 -6.04 -4.88
N SER A 354 0.93 -5.71 -3.77
CA SER A 354 0.51 -6.68 -2.76
C SER A 354 -0.86 -6.38 -2.20
N LYS A 355 -1.57 -7.41 -1.76
CA LYS A 355 -2.84 -7.27 -1.04
C LYS A 355 -2.97 -8.36 0.02
N THR A 356 -3.29 -7.94 1.24
CA THR A 356 -3.64 -8.84 2.35
C THR A 356 -5.07 -8.56 2.77
N ILE A 357 -5.86 -9.63 2.97
CA ILE A 357 -7.24 -9.59 3.45
C ILE A 357 -7.38 -10.60 4.58
N LEU A 358 -8.01 -10.17 5.67
CA LEU A 358 -8.43 -11.01 6.78
C LEU A 358 -9.94 -10.88 6.96
N ILE A 359 -10.64 -11.99 7.14
CA ILE A 359 -12.06 -12.03 7.49
C ILE A 359 -12.19 -12.86 8.77
N PRO A 360 -12.07 -12.21 9.94
CA PRO A 360 -12.04 -12.92 11.23
C PRO A 360 -13.26 -13.79 11.49
N ASP A 361 -14.46 -13.32 11.06
CA ASP A 361 -15.71 -14.04 11.23
C ASP A 361 -15.75 -15.37 10.46
N LEU A 362 -14.91 -15.48 9.40
CA LEU A 362 -14.73 -16.71 8.63
C LEU A 362 -13.42 -17.44 8.96
N ASN A 363 -12.65 -16.92 9.90
CA ASN A 363 -11.28 -17.39 10.17
C ASN A 363 -10.46 -17.58 8.88
N LEU A 364 -10.51 -16.56 8.00
CA LEU A 364 -9.97 -16.57 6.65
C LEU A 364 -8.91 -15.47 6.47
N GLY A 365 -7.76 -15.82 5.90
CA GLY A 365 -6.74 -14.88 5.45
C GLY A 365 -6.32 -15.17 4.02
N ILE A 366 -6.09 -14.12 3.23
CA ILE A 366 -5.66 -14.19 1.83
C ILE A 366 -4.55 -13.19 1.62
N VAL A 367 -3.45 -13.62 1.02
CA VAL A 367 -2.40 -12.72 0.52
C VAL A 367 -2.14 -13.00 -0.95
N VAL A 368 -2.02 -11.93 -1.72
CA VAL A 368 -1.63 -11.98 -3.13
C VAL A 368 -0.49 -11.00 -3.36
N LEU A 369 0.64 -11.50 -3.86
CA LEU A 369 1.83 -10.74 -4.20
C LEU A 369 2.06 -10.83 -5.70
N THR A 370 2.42 -9.71 -6.33
CA THR A 370 2.69 -9.64 -7.77
C THR A 370 3.92 -8.80 -8.06
N ASN A 371 4.61 -9.08 -9.16
CA ASN A 371 5.81 -8.34 -9.58
C ASN A 371 5.62 -7.60 -10.90
N THR A 372 4.44 -7.01 -11.11
CA THR A 372 4.15 -6.18 -12.30
C THR A 372 3.32 -4.96 -11.92
N TYR A 373 3.76 -3.77 -12.33
CA TYR A 373 3.06 -2.51 -12.05
C TYR A 373 1.72 -2.43 -12.79
N LEU A 374 0.73 -1.78 -12.20
CA LEU A 374 -0.66 -1.62 -12.64
C LEU A 374 -1.41 -2.94 -12.83
N ASP A 375 -1.04 -3.80 -13.79
CA ASP A 375 -1.73 -5.07 -14.06
C ASP A 375 -1.71 -6.01 -12.85
N GLY A 376 -0.66 -5.94 -12.02
CA GLY A 376 -0.61 -6.63 -10.74
C GLY A 376 -1.75 -6.23 -9.80
N ALA A 377 -2.20 -4.96 -9.84
CA ALA A 377 -3.35 -4.52 -9.05
C ALA A 377 -4.67 -5.13 -9.57
N GLY A 378 -4.80 -5.33 -10.86
CA GLY A 378 -5.89 -6.09 -11.46
C GLY A 378 -5.92 -7.53 -11.00
N VAL A 379 -4.74 -8.19 -11.03
CA VAL A 379 -4.59 -9.60 -10.59
C VAL A 379 -4.88 -9.74 -9.10
N PHE A 380 -4.24 -8.96 -8.20
CA PHE A 380 -4.50 -9.13 -6.78
C PHE A 380 -5.98 -8.85 -6.43
N SER A 381 -6.62 -7.90 -7.13
CA SER A 381 -8.03 -7.58 -6.92
C SER A 381 -8.93 -8.73 -7.38
N ALA A 382 -8.71 -9.25 -8.60
CA ALA A 382 -9.50 -10.35 -9.15
C ALA A 382 -9.36 -11.62 -8.32
N VAL A 383 -8.13 -12.03 -8.00
CA VAL A 383 -7.85 -13.24 -7.22
C VAL A 383 -8.46 -13.15 -5.83
N SER A 384 -8.14 -12.07 -5.10
CA SER A 384 -8.64 -11.95 -3.72
C SER A 384 -10.17 -11.87 -3.66
N GLN A 385 -10.79 -11.12 -4.59
CA GLN A 385 -12.24 -10.96 -4.61
C GLN A 385 -12.96 -12.27 -4.98
N SER A 386 -12.42 -13.03 -5.95
CA SER A 386 -12.98 -14.33 -6.33
C SER A 386 -12.89 -15.34 -5.19
N ILE A 387 -11.77 -15.36 -4.43
CA ILE A 387 -11.62 -16.24 -3.27
C ILE A 387 -12.60 -15.83 -2.16
N VAL A 388 -12.73 -14.52 -1.87
CA VAL A 388 -13.69 -14.01 -0.88
C VAL A 388 -15.13 -14.41 -1.25
N ASP A 389 -15.51 -14.26 -2.52
CA ASP A 389 -16.84 -14.63 -3.01
C ASP A 389 -17.17 -16.11 -2.77
N ARG A 390 -16.19 -17.00 -3.00
CA ARG A 390 -16.35 -18.43 -2.74
C ARG A 390 -16.62 -18.73 -1.26
N TYR A 391 -15.86 -18.11 -0.36
CA TYR A 391 -16.05 -18.29 1.08
C TYR A 391 -17.29 -17.59 1.63
N LEU A 392 -17.82 -16.57 0.94
CA LEU A 392 -19.12 -15.94 1.22
C LEU A 392 -20.29 -16.65 0.53
N GLU A 393 -20.06 -17.77 -0.15
CA GLU A 393 -21.05 -18.53 -0.90
C GLU A 393 -21.87 -17.67 -1.90
N LEU A 394 -21.20 -16.73 -2.55
CA LEU A 394 -21.81 -15.87 -3.56
C LEU A 394 -21.78 -16.55 -4.93
N ASP A 395 -22.75 -16.20 -5.78
CA ASP A 395 -22.79 -16.66 -7.17
C ASP A 395 -21.49 -16.32 -7.91
N ASP A 396 -21.13 -17.15 -8.87
CA ASP A 396 -19.95 -16.92 -9.70
C ASP A 396 -20.00 -15.55 -10.39
N PHE A 397 -18.87 -14.85 -10.30
CA PHE A 397 -18.70 -13.57 -10.96
C PHE A 397 -17.29 -13.48 -11.56
N ASP A 398 -17.20 -13.11 -12.81
CA ASP A 398 -15.92 -13.00 -13.52
C ASP A 398 -15.23 -11.67 -13.19
N TRP A 399 -14.57 -11.63 -12.02
CA TRP A 399 -13.79 -10.48 -11.56
C TRP A 399 -12.60 -10.19 -12.47
N ALA A 400 -11.97 -11.23 -13.02
CA ALA A 400 -10.80 -11.06 -13.88
C ALA A 400 -11.14 -10.24 -15.13
N SER A 401 -12.17 -10.67 -15.88
CA SER A 401 -12.63 -9.96 -17.07
C SER A 401 -13.20 -8.56 -16.72
N THR A 402 -13.91 -8.44 -15.60
CA THR A 402 -14.51 -7.17 -15.18
C THR A 402 -13.44 -6.12 -14.86
N PHE A 403 -12.44 -6.48 -14.06
CA PHE A 403 -11.34 -5.58 -13.75
C PHE A 403 -10.47 -5.31 -14.99
N ALA A 404 -10.17 -6.31 -15.81
CA ALA A 404 -9.38 -6.11 -17.03
C ALA A 404 -10.01 -5.07 -17.96
N LYS A 405 -11.32 -5.14 -18.20
CA LYS A 405 -12.05 -4.13 -18.99
C LYS A 405 -11.98 -2.73 -18.37
N SER A 406 -12.14 -2.65 -17.04
CA SER A 406 -12.06 -1.37 -16.32
C SER A 406 -10.66 -0.75 -16.41
N PHE A 407 -9.61 -1.57 -16.22
CA PHE A 407 -8.22 -1.13 -16.31
C PHE A 407 -7.86 -0.68 -17.74
N GLN A 408 -8.24 -1.47 -18.75
CA GLN A 408 -8.01 -1.11 -20.17
C GLN A 408 -8.69 0.21 -20.54
N LYS A 409 -9.92 0.42 -20.09
CA LYS A 409 -10.62 1.68 -20.33
C LYS A 409 -9.89 2.87 -19.68
N ARG A 410 -9.54 2.75 -18.39
CA ARG A 410 -8.83 3.78 -17.64
C ARG A 410 -7.48 4.12 -18.27
N ASP A 411 -6.71 3.12 -18.66
CA ASP A 411 -5.43 3.28 -19.35
C ASP A 411 -5.61 3.95 -20.71
N GLY A 412 -6.59 3.54 -21.51
CA GLY A 412 -6.91 4.14 -22.79
C GLY A 412 -7.32 5.61 -22.67
N ASP A 413 -8.19 5.94 -21.71
CA ASP A 413 -8.61 7.31 -21.43
C ASP A 413 -7.41 8.20 -21.04
N ALA A 414 -6.51 7.70 -20.20
CA ALA A 414 -5.30 8.41 -19.79
C ALA A 414 -4.32 8.63 -20.95
N LYS A 415 -4.06 7.60 -21.77
CA LYS A 415 -3.22 7.72 -22.97
C LYS A 415 -3.72 8.77 -23.94
N GLU A 416 -5.03 8.88 -24.13
CA GLU A 416 -5.60 9.95 -24.98
C GLU A 416 -5.39 11.36 -24.39
N VAL A 417 -5.45 11.54 -23.08
CA VAL A 417 -5.12 12.81 -22.41
C VAL A 417 -3.65 13.16 -22.64
N ILE A 418 -2.74 12.24 -22.34
CA ILE A 418 -1.28 12.42 -22.47
C ILE A 418 -0.92 12.73 -23.93
N LYS A 419 -1.48 11.98 -24.88
CA LYS A 419 -1.26 12.19 -26.32
C LYS A 419 -1.68 13.58 -26.79
N LYS A 420 -2.84 14.10 -26.31
CA LYS A 420 -3.28 15.46 -26.61
C LYS A 420 -2.31 16.50 -26.07
N ILE A 421 -1.80 16.33 -24.87
CA ILE A 421 -0.82 17.21 -24.25
C ILE A 421 0.48 17.22 -25.06
N TRP A 422 1.05 16.05 -25.34
CA TRP A 422 2.28 15.93 -26.13
C TRP A 422 2.15 16.37 -27.59
N LYS A 423 0.93 16.35 -28.16
CA LYS A 423 0.69 16.91 -29.50
C LYS A 423 0.92 18.42 -29.53
N ILE A 424 0.56 19.12 -28.46
CA ILE A 424 0.76 20.57 -28.37
C ILE A 424 2.24 20.92 -28.37
N THR A 425 3.09 20.19 -27.64
CA THR A 425 4.54 20.47 -27.61
C THR A 425 5.22 20.35 -28.98
N LYS A 426 4.67 19.49 -29.87
CA LYS A 426 5.23 19.31 -31.23
C LYS A 426 4.94 20.49 -32.17
N THR A 427 3.92 21.28 -31.88
CA THR A 427 3.48 22.42 -32.70
C THR A 427 3.72 23.77 -32.03
N ALA A 428 4.17 23.74 -30.77
CA ALA A 428 4.43 24.95 -30.00
C ALA A 428 5.65 25.70 -30.55
N ASN A 429 5.49 26.99 -30.77
CA ASN A 429 6.57 27.86 -31.23
C ASN A 429 7.33 28.44 -30.03
N ILE A 430 8.60 28.08 -29.87
CA ILE A 430 9.48 28.55 -28.80
C ILE A 430 10.30 29.79 -29.22
N SER A 431 10.29 30.17 -30.48
CA SER A 431 11.18 31.22 -31.01
C SER A 431 10.90 32.64 -30.45
N GLU A 432 9.75 32.84 -29.80
CA GLU A 432 9.39 34.12 -29.16
C GLU A 432 9.78 34.18 -27.67
N LEU A 433 10.34 33.08 -27.11
CA LEU A 433 10.73 33.01 -25.71
C LEU A 433 12.23 33.26 -25.53
N GLU A 434 12.57 34.15 -24.63
CA GLU A 434 13.93 34.31 -24.14
C GLU A 434 14.22 33.24 -23.08
N LEU A 435 14.80 32.10 -23.50
CA LEU A 435 15.04 30.94 -22.63
C LEU A 435 15.87 31.30 -21.39
N ASN A 436 16.77 32.26 -21.48
CA ASN A 436 17.59 32.75 -20.36
C ASN A 436 16.74 33.25 -19.18
N ASN A 437 15.54 33.74 -19.43
CA ASN A 437 14.65 34.22 -18.38
C ASN A 437 14.14 33.13 -17.45
N PHE A 438 14.17 31.88 -17.91
CA PHE A 438 13.73 30.70 -17.14
C PHE A 438 14.87 30.00 -16.38
N LEU A 439 16.13 30.29 -16.74
CA LEU A 439 17.32 29.66 -16.12
C LEU A 439 17.50 30.14 -14.68
N GLY A 440 18.05 29.27 -13.84
CA GLY A 440 18.46 29.60 -12.48
C GLY A 440 18.14 28.51 -11.45
N THR A 441 18.47 28.81 -10.22
CA THR A 441 18.20 27.95 -9.06
C THR A 441 16.92 28.42 -8.37
N PHE A 442 16.07 27.45 -8.01
CA PHE A 442 14.83 27.69 -7.29
C PHE A 442 14.79 26.77 -6.08
N GLU A 443 14.15 27.19 -4.98
CA GLU A 443 14.14 26.46 -3.72
C GLU A 443 12.70 26.38 -3.15
N ASP A 444 12.36 25.21 -2.70
CA ASP A 444 11.16 24.91 -1.92
C ASP A 444 11.56 24.60 -0.47
N PRO A 445 10.82 25.08 0.56
CA PRO A 445 11.23 24.96 1.95
C PRO A 445 11.41 23.53 2.48
N TRP A 446 10.69 22.55 1.91
CA TRP A 446 10.77 21.16 2.37
C TRP A 446 11.50 20.24 1.37
N PHE A 447 11.36 20.53 0.07
CA PHE A 447 11.98 19.71 -0.97
C PHE A 447 13.43 20.15 -1.28
N GLY A 448 13.76 21.42 -1.03
CA GLY A 448 15.08 21.99 -1.29
C GLY A 448 15.24 22.51 -2.72
N LYS A 449 16.49 22.54 -3.22
CA LYS A 449 16.87 23.23 -4.46
C LYS A 449 16.67 22.40 -5.71
N ILE A 450 16.25 23.10 -6.77
CA ILE A 450 16.27 22.61 -8.14
C ILE A 450 17.01 23.59 -9.05
N GLY A 451 17.59 23.09 -10.13
CA GLY A 451 18.19 23.89 -11.20
C GLY A 451 17.40 23.79 -12.49
N ILE A 452 17.11 24.94 -13.10
CA ILE A 452 16.71 25.02 -14.50
C ILE A 452 17.92 25.51 -15.28
N TYR A 453 18.42 24.68 -16.19
CA TYR A 453 19.65 24.96 -16.95
C TYR A 453 19.46 24.63 -18.42
N GLU A 454 20.35 25.16 -19.27
CA GLU A 454 20.35 24.90 -20.70
C GLU A 454 21.42 23.88 -21.05
N GLU A 455 21.05 22.86 -21.83
CA GLU A 455 21.95 21.90 -22.42
C GLU A 455 21.50 21.55 -23.84
N GLY A 456 22.36 21.76 -24.85
CA GLY A 456 22.02 21.49 -26.26
C GLY A 456 20.80 22.27 -26.77
N ASN A 457 20.72 23.57 -26.47
CA ASN A 457 19.61 24.47 -26.83
C ASN A 457 18.24 24.00 -26.31
N LYS A 458 18.19 23.31 -25.15
CA LYS A 458 16.97 22.87 -24.47
C LYS A 458 17.08 23.15 -23.00
N LEU A 459 15.94 23.48 -22.40
CA LEU A 459 15.86 23.57 -20.95
C LEU A 459 15.80 22.18 -20.32
N TRP A 460 16.41 22.08 -19.16
CA TRP A 460 16.43 20.90 -18.32
C TRP A 460 16.04 21.26 -16.90
N PHE A 461 15.31 20.34 -16.27
CA PHE A 461 15.03 20.35 -14.84
C PHE A 461 15.96 19.36 -14.15
N ARG A 462 16.48 19.71 -12.98
CA ARG A 462 17.24 18.80 -12.13
C ARG A 462 17.02 19.14 -10.65
N SER A 463 16.55 18.15 -9.87
CA SER A 463 16.58 18.23 -8.42
C SER A 463 18.01 18.04 -7.89
N HIS A 464 18.36 18.77 -6.82
CA HIS A 464 19.65 18.59 -6.17
C HIS A 464 19.63 17.42 -5.18
N ARG A 465 18.47 17.11 -4.56
CA ARG A 465 18.32 16.10 -3.53
C ARG A 465 17.73 14.76 -4.04
N SER A 466 16.99 14.79 -5.14
CA SER A 466 16.37 13.61 -5.74
C SER A 466 16.91 13.42 -7.17
N PRO A 467 18.00 12.64 -7.38
CA PRO A 467 18.72 12.58 -8.64
C PRO A 467 17.92 11.98 -9.80
N LYS A 468 16.94 11.13 -9.54
CA LYS A 468 16.02 10.60 -10.56
C LYS A 468 15.10 11.68 -11.15
N LEU A 469 14.84 12.76 -10.41
CA LEU A 469 14.10 13.92 -10.91
C LEU A 469 15.02 14.83 -11.72
N LYS A 470 15.52 14.29 -12.83
CA LYS A 470 16.22 14.98 -13.90
C LYS A 470 15.52 14.69 -15.22
N GLY A 471 15.28 15.74 -16.03
CA GLY A 471 14.61 15.53 -17.30
C GLY A 471 14.63 16.74 -18.22
N LYS A 472 14.39 16.46 -19.49
CA LYS A 472 14.23 17.48 -20.54
C LYS A 472 12.93 18.22 -20.39
N MET A 473 12.95 19.53 -20.62
CA MET A 473 11.76 20.37 -20.63
C MET A 473 11.34 20.67 -22.07
N PHE A 474 10.05 20.44 -22.35
CA PHE A 474 9.43 20.68 -23.65
C PHE A 474 8.43 21.83 -23.52
N TYR A 475 8.58 22.85 -24.38
CA TYR A 475 7.66 23.98 -24.36
C TYR A 475 6.23 23.53 -24.65
N TYR A 476 5.29 23.97 -23.84
CA TYR A 476 3.87 23.64 -23.95
C TYR A 476 3.03 24.85 -24.39
N LYS A 477 2.92 25.86 -23.56
CA LYS A 477 2.16 27.10 -23.81
C LYS A 477 2.59 28.21 -22.84
N ALA A 478 2.55 29.47 -23.30
CA ALA A 478 2.85 30.64 -22.47
C ALA A 478 4.15 30.47 -21.65
N ASN A 479 4.05 30.45 -20.32
CA ASN A 479 5.16 30.25 -19.39
C ASN A 479 5.24 28.80 -18.84
N THR A 480 4.69 27.82 -19.58
CA THR A 480 4.61 26.43 -19.13
C THR A 480 5.40 25.50 -20.03
N PHE A 481 6.17 24.62 -19.38
CA PHE A 481 6.90 23.52 -20.01
C PHE A 481 6.40 22.17 -19.43
N ILE A 482 6.81 21.07 -20.07
CA ILE A 482 6.65 19.72 -19.55
C ILE A 482 8.03 19.15 -19.30
N ALA A 483 8.33 18.78 -18.06
CA ALA A 483 9.48 17.97 -17.72
C ALA A 483 9.18 16.51 -18.07
N LYS A 484 10.01 15.94 -18.94
CA LYS A 484 10.04 14.51 -19.26
C LYS A 484 11.25 13.91 -18.58
N TRP A 485 11.00 13.01 -17.67
CA TRP A 485 12.06 12.41 -16.86
C TRP A 485 12.91 11.43 -17.65
N ASP A 486 14.20 11.38 -17.35
CA ASP A 486 15.15 10.46 -18.01
C ASP A 486 15.11 9.05 -17.41
N ASP A 487 14.74 8.92 -16.13
CA ASP A 487 14.68 7.63 -15.43
C ASP A 487 13.41 6.85 -15.83
N PRO A 488 13.54 5.61 -16.35
CA PRO A 488 12.41 4.83 -16.83
C PRO A 488 11.48 4.32 -15.72
N SER A 489 11.90 4.37 -14.46
CA SER A 489 11.05 4.00 -13.32
C SER A 489 9.99 5.06 -12.99
N LEU A 490 10.15 6.30 -13.48
CA LEU A 490 9.19 7.38 -13.28
C LEU A 490 8.02 7.26 -14.27
N VAL A 491 7.26 6.17 -14.12
CA VAL A 491 6.11 5.87 -14.99
C VAL A 491 4.99 6.86 -14.73
N ASP A 492 4.39 7.41 -15.80
CA ASP A 492 3.28 8.38 -15.74
C ASP A 492 3.59 9.67 -14.95
N ALA A 493 4.85 9.92 -14.60
CA ALA A 493 5.27 11.01 -13.73
C ALA A 493 5.66 12.30 -14.46
N ASP A 494 5.63 12.35 -15.80
CA ASP A 494 5.90 13.60 -16.54
C ASP A 494 5.04 14.74 -15.99
N ALA A 495 5.61 15.95 -15.85
CA ALA A 495 4.96 17.03 -15.13
C ALA A 495 5.00 18.36 -15.86
N PHE A 496 3.92 19.13 -15.75
CA PHE A 496 3.94 20.55 -16.07
C PHE A 496 4.88 21.29 -15.11
N VAL A 497 5.71 22.18 -15.67
CA VAL A 497 6.55 23.14 -14.97
C VAL A 497 6.06 24.53 -15.37
N MET A 498 5.36 25.20 -14.47
CA MET A 498 4.66 26.47 -14.70
C MET A 498 5.42 27.60 -13.99
N PHE A 499 5.94 28.54 -14.77
CA PHE A 499 6.71 29.68 -14.25
C PHE A 499 5.81 30.88 -13.96
N GLY A 500 5.95 31.48 -12.78
CA GLY A 500 5.51 32.84 -12.53
C GLY A 500 6.63 33.82 -12.93
N LEU A 501 6.29 34.87 -13.66
CA LEU A 501 7.24 35.84 -14.21
C LEU A 501 7.05 37.21 -13.55
N ASP A 502 8.14 37.99 -13.50
CA ASP A 502 8.09 39.43 -13.19
C ASP A 502 7.73 40.27 -14.43
N GLU A 503 7.79 41.59 -14.28
CA GLU A 503 7.48 42.56 -15.31
C GLU A 503 8.47 42.58 -16.48
N GLU A 504 9.70 42.10 -16.26
CA GLU A 504 10.71 41.92 -17.32
C GLU A 504 10.64 40.53 -17.95
N GLY A 505 9.71 39.67 -17.52
CA GLY A 505 9.52 38.32 -18.05
C GLY A 505 10.45 37.28 -17.44
N LYS A 506 11.22 37.61 -16.38
CA LYS A 506 12.12 36.69 -15.69
C LYS A 506 11.35 35.80 -14.70
N ALA A 507 11.66 34.53 -14.66
CA ALA A 507 10.99 33.59 -13.77
C ALA A 507 11.28 33.89 -12.29
N LEU A 508 10.23 34.08 -11.49
CA LEU A 508 10.30 34.29 -10.03
C LEU A 508 10.01 33.01 -9.24
N ASN A 509 9.12 32.20 -9.74
CA ASN A 509 8.68 31.00 -9.05
C ASN A 509 8.31 29.88 -10.02
N ILE A 510 8.19 28.65 -9.50
CA ILE A 510 7.75 27.49 -10.25
C ILE A 510 6.67 26.75 -9.45
N LYS A 511 5.58 26.38 -10.13
CA LYS A 511 4.58 25.41 -9.72
C LYS A 511 4.64 24.21 -10.62
N MET A 512 4.31 23.03 -10.09
CA MET A 512 4.34 21.81 -10.86
C MET A 512 3.03 21.01 -10.72
N LYS A 513 2.76 20.16 -11.70
CA LYS A 513 1.60 19.25 -11.69
C LYS A 513 1.83 18.12 -12.68
N GLY A 514 1.57 16.88 -12.29
CA GLY A 514 1.61 15.75 -13.22
C GLY A 514 0.68 15.90 -14.43
N ILE A 515 1.09 15.35 -15.58
CA ILE A 515 0.29 15.39 -16.82
C ILE A 515 -0.60 14.17 -16.98
N SER A 516 -0.23 13.03 -16.40
CA SER A 516 -0.99 11.78 -16.48
C SER A 516 -2.14 11.74 -15.48
N PRO A 517 -3.36 11.37 -15.90
CA PRO A 517 -4.43 11.03 -14.94
C PRO A 517 -4.13 9.79 -14.08
N LEU A 518 -3.12 8.99 -14.44
CA LEU A 518 -2.68 7.80 -13.73
C LEU A 518 -1.42 8.01 -12.89
N ILE A 519 -0.96 9.25 -12.77
CA ILE A 519 0.21 9.56 -11.93
C ILE A 519 -0.02 9.02 -10.52
N ASP A 520 1.00 8.39 -9.96
CA ASP A 520 0.97 7.94 -8.57
C ASP A 520 0.89 9.17 -7.64
N PHE A 521 0.06 9.09 -6.61
CA PHE A 521 -0.16 10.20 -5.68
C PHE A 521 1.12 10.60 -4.92
N SER A 522 2.10 9.70 -4.83
CA SER A 522 3.40 9.98 -4.22
C SER A 522 4.28 10.93 -5.05
N TYR A 523 3.89 11.22 -6.31
CA TYR A 523 4.44 12.36 -7.05
C TYR A 523 3.65 13.64 -6.73
N ASP A 524 3.74 14.13 -5.53
CA ASP A 524 3.00 15.28 -5.00
C ASP A 524 3.53 16.64 -5.51
N PHE A 525 3.84 16.71 -6.82
CA PHE A 525 4.34 17.91 -7.49
C PHE A 525 3.47 19.16 -7.26
N GLN A 526 2.17 19.00 -7.06
CA GLN A 526 1.22 20.10 -6.81
C GLN A 526 1.47 20.82 -5.49
N ASP A 527 2.17 20.20 -4.55
CA ASP A 527 2.47 20.75 -3.23
C ASP A 527 3.78 21.56 -3.20
N LEU A 528 4.57 21.47 -4.29
CA LEU A 528 5.79 22.24 -4.48
C LEU A 528 5.51 23.73 -4.77
N ASN A 529 6.33 24.59 -4.17
CA ASN A 529 6.31 26.04 -4.38
C ASN A 529 7.72 26.60 -4.42
N PHE A 530 8.41 26.38 -5.52
CA PHE A 530 9.77 26.87 -5.69
C PHE A 530 9.81 28.39 -5.88
N LEU A 531 10.67 29.05 -5.13
CA LEU A 531 10.99 30.45 -5.30
C LEU A 531 12.42 30.60 -5.84
N ARG A 532 12.66 31.58 -6.71
CA ARG A 532 13.99 31.84 -7.25
C ARG A 532 14.95 32.18 -6.12
N VAL A 533 16.10 31.55 -6.11
CA VAL A 533 17.20 31.89 -5.21
C VAL A 533 18.06 32.96 -5.91
N ASN A 534 18.29 34.10 -5.24
CA ASN A 534 19.26 35.08 -5.70
C ASN A 534 20.67 34.51 -5.49
N GLU A 535 21.42 34.31 -6.57
CA GLU A 535 22.84 34.02 -6.47
C GLU A 535 23.54 35.30 -5.99
N ASN A 536 23.99 35.32 -4.73
CA ASN A 536 24.84 36.37 -4.19
C ASN A 536 26.24 36.24 -4.72
#